data_a2794b378340c0bae6614f867ff18033
#
_entry.id   a2794b378340c0bae6614f867ff18033
#
_cell.length_a   1.000
_cell.length_b   1.000
_cell.length_c   1.000
_cell.angle_alpha   90.00
_cell.angle_beta   90.00
_cell.angle_gamma   90.00
#
_symmetry.space_group_name_H-M   'P 1'
#
loop_
_entity.id
_entity.type
_entity.pdbx_description
1 polymer ?
#
loop_
_entity_poly.entity_id
_entity_poly.type
_entity_poly.pdbx_seq_one_letter_code
_entity_poly.pdbx_strand_id
1 'polypeptide(L)'
;MARKKKKKRRLKKGAALVLKWSIAMIIIGTAAFFLMNMVYNRGIYVKTHPLVLDMEEDVSAEDFIETYDDTEVLVTFVDMPVHQIGKQTVEFVVENKKGRSKKYTQTLEWVHKDKKIGR
;
A
#
# COMPACT_ATOMS: atom_id res chain seq x y z
N MET A 1 41.01 -24.57 40.17
CA MET A 1 39.57 -24.60 39.97
C MET A 1 38.90 -23.22 40.01
N ALA A 2 39.30 -22.34 40.90
CA ALA A 2 38.78 -20.97 40.94
C ALA A 2 39.05 -20.20 39.64
N ARG A 3 40.23 -20.43 39.00
CA ARG A 3 40.56 -19.81 37.72
C ARG A 3 39.63 -20.21 36.58
N LYS A 4 39.18 -21.45 36.53
CA LYS A 4 38.24 -21.93 35.51
C LYS A 4 36.88 -21.25 35.68
N LYS A 5 36.41 -21.06 36.91
CA LYS A 5 35.15 -20.34 37.17
C LYS A 5 35.25 -18.88 36.76
N LYS A 6 36.36 -18.20 37.01
CA LYS A 6 36.60 -16.83 36.59
C LYS A 6 36.61 -16.69 35.08
N LYS A 7 37.24 -17.62 34.37
CA LYS A 7 37.24 -17.66 32.89
C LYS A 7 35.86 -17.83 32.35
N LYS A 8 35.04 -18.72 32.90
CA LYS A 8 33.68 -18.90 32.49
C LYS A 8 32.84 -17.62 32.68
N ARG A 9 33.03 -16.89 33.78
CA ARG A 9 32.34 -15.62 34.00
C ARG A 9 32.71 -14.57 32.96
N ARG A 10 34.00 -14.49 32.58
CA ARG A 10 34.48 -13.58 31.55
C ARG A 10 33.85 -13.91 30.18
N LEU A 11 33.80 -15.19 29.84
CA LEU A 11 33.15 -15.61 28.61
C LEU A 11 31.67 -15.27 28.60
N LYS A 12 30.95 -15.45 29.72
CA LYS A 12 29.54 -15.08 29.80
C LYS A 12 29.32 -13.58 29.63
N LYS A 13 30.18 -12.75 30.20
CA LYS A 13 30.10 -11.31 30.04
C LYS A 13 30.32 -10.90 28.58
N GLY A 14 31.32 -11.46 27.94
CA GLY A 14 31.58 -11.20 26.52
C GLY A 14 30.44 -11.65 25.62
N ALA A 15 29.90 -12.85 25.88
CA ALA A 15 28.76 -13.36 25.13
C ALA A 15 27.51 -12.50 25.32
N ALA A 16 27.24 -12.04 26.54
CA ALA A 16 26.12 -11.16 26.83
C ALA A 16 26.27 -9.81 26.13
N LEU A 17 27.47 -9.26 26.07
CA LEU A 17 27.73 -8.01 25.37
C LEU A 17 27.50 -8.16 23.86
N VAL A 18 28.04 -9.21 23.27
CA VAL A 18 27.81 -9.50 21.85
C VAL A 18 26.33 -9.69 21.55
N LEU A 19 25.62 -10.39 22.40
CA LEU A 19 24.19 -10.60 22.25
C LEU A 19 23.40 -9.29 22.28
N LYS A 20 23.71 -8.39 23.22
CA LYS A 20 23.09 -7.06 23.30
C LYS A 20 23.32 -6.25 22.02
N TRP A 21 24.53 -6.24 21.50
CA TRP A 21 24.87 -5.55 20.27
C TRP A 21 24.11 -6.15 19.07
N SER A 22 24.02 -7.47 19.01
CA SER A 22 23.27 -8.15 17.94
C SER A 22 21.79 -7.78 17.96
N ILE A 23 21.17 -7.77 19.12
CA ILE A 23 19.77 -7.38 19.28
C ILE A 23 19.57 -5.90 18.88
N ALA A 24 20.46 -5.01 19.31
CA ALA A 24 20.41 -3.61 18.94
C ALA A 24 20.49 -3.43 17.41
N MET A 25 21.38 -4.14 16.75
CA MET A 25 21.53 -4.09 15.29
C MET A 25 20.28 -4.58 14.56
N ILE A 26 19.67 -5.65 15.05
CA ILE A 26 18.43 -6.18 14.49
C ILE A 26 17.29 -5.15 14.63
N ILE A 27 17.17 -4.53 15.79
CA ILE A 27 16.13 -3.52 16.04
C ILE A 27 16.31 -2.32 15.11
N ILE A 28 17.55 -1.81 15.00
CA ILE A 28 17.87 -0.68 14.11
C ILE A 28 17.59 -1.05 12.65
N GLY A 29 18.03 -2.21 12.22
CA GLY A 29 17.80 -2.68 10.85
C GLY A 29 16.32 -2.84 10.53
N THR A 30 15.53 -3.38 11.46
CA THR A 30 14.08 -3.54 11.28
C THR A 30 13.40 -2.18 11.21
N ALA A 31 13.75 -1.25 12.10
CA ALA A 31 13.19 0.10 12.09
C ALA A 31 13.53 0.83 10.79
N ALA A 32 14.77 0.74 10.33
CA ALA A 32 15.20 1.33 9.06
C ALA A 32 14.42 0.73 7.89
N PHE A 33 14.22 -0.57 7.88
CA PHE A 33 13.45 -1.26 6.84
C PHE A 33 12.00 -0.77 6.80
N PHE A 34 11.35 -0.64 7.95
CA PHE A 34 9.98 -0.11 8.03
C PHE A 34 9.89 1.32 7.54
N LEU A 35 10.83 2.17 7.96
CA LEU A 35 10.87 3.56 7.52
C LEU A 35 11.07 3.66 6.00
N MET A 36 11.96 2.87 5.45
CA MET A 36 12.18 2.83 4.00
C MET A 36 10.93 2.38 3.26
N ASN A 37 10.26 1.33 3.75
CA ASN A 37 9.00 0.88 3.15
C ASN A 37 7.93 1.96 3.19
N MET A 38 7.79 2.68 4.30
CA MET A 38 6.84 3.78 4.39
C MET A 38 7.13 4.87 3.37
N VAL A 39 8.39 5.23 3.19
CA VAL A 39 8.80 6.24 2.21
C VAL A 39 8.57 5.75 0.78
N TYR A 40 8.98 4.53 0.46
CA TYR A 40 8.84 3.97 -0.88
C TYR A 40 7.38 3.73 -1.27
N ASN A 41 6.55 3.37 -0.30
CA ASN A 41 5.13 3.07 -0.54
C ASN A 41 4.22 4.29 -0.38
N ARG A 42 4.80 5.45 -0.19
CA ARG A 42 4.03 6.67 0.05
C ARG A 42 3.09 6.98 -1.10
N GLY A 43 1.83 7.21 -0.77
CA GLY A 43 0.81 7.59 -1.74
C GLY A 43 0.09 6.43 -2.41
N ILE A 44 0.59 5.18 -2.30
CA ILE A 44 -0.10 4.04 -2.90
C ILE A 44 -1.23 3.49 -2.03
N TYR A 45 -1.25 3.83 -0.74
CA TYR A 45 -2.32 3.44 0.17
C TYR A 45 -3.38 4.54 0.17
N VAL A 46 -4.44 4.32 -0.58
CA VAL A 46 -5.51 5.29 -0.76
C VAL A 46 -6.84 4.67 -0.41
N LYS A 47 -7.79 5.51 -0.04
CA LYS A 47 -9.15 5.08 0.22
C LYS A 47 -9.93 5.16 -1.08
N THR A 48 -10.62 4.09 -1.42
CA THR A 48 -11.36 3.99 -2.67
C THR A 48 -12.85 3.85 -2.42
N HIS A 49 -13.66 4.14 -3.41
CA HIS A 49 -15.10 4.02 -3.34
C HIS A 49 -15.67 3.52 -4.68
N PRO A 50 -16.86 2.90 -4.67
CA PRO A 50 -17.50 2.52 -5.91
C PRO A 50 -18.03 3.74 -6.65
N LEU A 51 -18.27 3.61 -7.94
CA LEU A 51 -18.82 4.67 -8.78
C LEU A 51 -20.12 4.24 -9.43
N VAL A 52 -21.02 5.21 -9.58
CA VAL A 52 -22.24 5.10 -10.39
C VAL A 52 -22.22 6.23 -11.39
N LEU A 53 -22.16 5.90 -12.67
CA LEU A 53 -22.01 6.87 -13.76
C LEU A 53 -23.09 6.68 -14.83
N ASP A 54 -23.45 7.79 -15.47
CA ASP A 54 -24.30 7.76 -16.65
C ASP A 54 -23.50 7.23 -17.86
N MET A 55 -24.21 6.63 -18.80
CA MET A 55 -23.57 6.11 -20.02
C MET A 55 -22.89 7.18 -20.87
N GLU A 56 -23.25 8.43 -20.68
CA GLU A 56 -22.64 9.56 -21.39
C GLU A 56 -21.37 10.07 -20.70
N GLU A 57 -21.14 9.66 -19.45
CA GLU A 57 -19.97 10.12 -18.68
C GLU A 57 -18.75 9.24 -18.99
N ASP A 58 -17.58 9.87 -18.95
CA ASP A 58 -16.31 9.15 -19.03
C ASP A 58 -15.84 8.76 -17.65
N VAL A 59 -15.13 7.65 -17.56
CA VAL A 59 -14.57 7.17 -16.31
C VAL A 59 -13.05 7.20 -16.34
N SER A 60 -12.46 7.65 -15.26
CA SER A 60 -11.02 7.59 -15.03
C SER A 60 -10.76 6.75 -13.79
N ALA A 61 -9.63 6.03 -13.78
CA ALA A 61 -9.23 5.27 -12.60
C ALA A 61 -9.10 6.15 -11.36
N GLU A 62 -8.72 7.40 -11.54
CA GLU A 62 -8.61 8.37 -10.44
C GLU A 62 -9.94 8.66 -9.77
N ASP A 63 -11.04 8.52 -10.48
CA ASP A 63 -12.38 8.81 -9.95
C ASP A 63 -12.77 7.86 -8.82
N PHE A 64 -12.14 6.71 -8.72
CA PHE A 64 -12.39 5.74 -7.65
C PHE A 64 -11.69 6.10 -6.35
N ILE A 65 -10.78 7.07 -6.35
CA ILE A 65 -10.00 7.42 -5.18
C ILE A 65 -10.73 8.52 -4.41
N GLU A 66 -11.04 8.23 -3.14
CA GLU A 66 -11.75 9.15 -2.27
C GLU A 66 -10.83 10.22 -1.70
N THR A 67 -9.62 9.83 -1.31
CA THR A 67 -8.67 10.73 -0.64
C THR A 67 -7.29 10.62 -1.27
N TYR A 68 -6.71 11.76 -1.59
CA TYR A 68 -5.32 11.85 -2.03
C TYR A 68 -4.46 12.42 -0.90
N ASP A 69 -3.25 11.93 -0.74
CA ASP A 69 -2.26 12.66 0.03
C ASP A 69 -1.45 13.56 -0.92
N ASP A 70 -0.45 14.27 -0.40
CA ASP A 70 0.35 15.21 -1.19
C ASP A 70 1.30 14.53 -2.17
N THR A 71 1.37 13.21 -2.16
CA THR A 71 2.27 12.45 -3.02
C THR A 71 1.65 12.26 -4.39
N GLU A 72 2.38 12.62 -5.44
CA GLU A 72 1.95 12.34 -6.81
C GLU A 72 1.98 10.85 -7.09
N VAL A 73 0.87 10.34 -7.59
CA VAL A 73 0.73 8.95 -8.00
C VAL A 73 0.09 8.86 -9.37
N LEU A 74 0.42 7.81 -10.10
CA LEU A 74 -0.21 7.48 -11.36
C LEU A 74 -1.25 6.41 -11.12
N VAL A 75 -2.48 6.66 -11.54
CA VAL A 75 -3.58 5.69 -11.38
C VAL A 75 -4.01 5.23 -12.75
N THR A 76 -3.94 3.92 -12.99
CA THR A 76 -4.27 3.34 -14.29
C THR A 76 -5.13 2.11 -14.13
N PHE A 77 -6.05 1.89 -15.06
CA PHE A 77 -6.82 0.64 -15.10
C PHE A 77 -5.92 -0.53 -15.52
N VAL A 78 -6.12 -1.69 -14.92
CA VAL A 78 -5.50 -2.94 -15.36
C VAL A 78 -6.10 -3.31 -16.72
N ASP A 79 -7.44 -3.32 -16.78
CA ASP A 79 -8.20 -3.49 -18.01
C ASP A 79 -9.24 -2.38 -18.10
N MET A 80 -9.42 -1.80 -19.26
CA MET A 80 -10.44 -0.76 -19.44
C MET A 80 -11.83 -1.30 -19.14
N PRO A 81 -12.66 -0.54 -18.40
CA PRO A 81 -14.03 -0.97 -18.13
C PRO A 81 -14.85 -1.06 -19.39
N VAL A 82 -15.77 -2.02 -19.41
CA VAL A 82 -16.73 -2.15 -20.49
C VAL A 82 -17.81 -1.09 -20.33
N HIS A 83 -18.09 -0.32 -21.37
CA HIS A 83 -19.11 0.73 -21.35
C HIS A 83 -20.48 0.13 -21.63
N GLN A 84 -21.07 -0.49 -20.62
CA GLN A 84 -22.32 -1.23 -20.72
C GLN A 84 -23.14 -1.06 -19.43
N ILE A 85 -24.47 -0.89 -19.58
CA ILE A 85 -25.38 -0.77 -18.46
C ILE A 85 -25.22 -1.95 -17.49
N GLY A 86 -25.15 -1.68 -16.22
CA GLY A 86 -25.05 -2.67 -15.17
C GLY A 86 -23.81 -2.49 -14.31
N LYS A 87 -23.63 -3.41 -13.38
CA LYS A 87 -22.52 -3.41 -12.46
C LYS A 87 -21.39 -4.26 -13.01
N GLN A 88 -20.18 -3.78 -12.84
CA GLN A 88 -18.98 -4.54 -13.14
C GLN A 88 -17.90 -4.27 -12.09
N THR A 89 -16.98 -5.20 -11.98
CA THR A 89 -15.81 -5.03 -11.11
C THR A 89 -14.66 -4.51 -11.96
N VAL A 90 -14.02 -3.45 -11.51
CA VAL A 90 -12.87 -2.87 -12.18
C VAL A 90 -11.65 -2.98 -11.29
N GLU A 91 -10.50 -3.17 -11.92
CA GLU A 91 -9.21 -3.22 -11.25
C GLU A 91 -8.35 -2.07 -11.74
N PHE A 92 -7.70 -1.40 -10.80
CA PHE A 92 -6.77 -0.32 -11.13
C PHE A 92 -5.56 -0.36 -10.22
N VAL A 93 -4.48 0.24 -10.68
CA VAL A 93 -3.20 0.25 -9.98
C VAL A 93 -2.84 1.69 -9.65
N VAL A 94 -2.44 1.91 -8.39
CA VAL A 94 -1.88 3.18 -7.94
C VAL A 94 -0.37 2.99 -7.83
N GLU A 95 0.38 3.78 -8.61
CA GLU A 95 1.84 3.70 -8.65
C GLU A 95 2.45 5.03 -8.26
N ASN A 96 3.46 5.00 -7.40
CA ASN A 96 4.17 6.22 -7.00
C ASN A 96 5.45 6.40 -7.80
N LYS A 97 6.12 7.54 -7.61
CA LYS A 97 7.36 7.87 -8.32
C LYS A 97 8.53 6.94 -7.96
N LYS A 98 8.42 6.21 -6.87
CA LYS A 98 9.44 5.27 -6.42
C LYS A 98 9.33 3.90 -7.09
N GLY A 99 8.35 3.72 -7.97
CA GLY A 99 8.11 2.45 -8.64
C GLY A 99 7.32 1.44 -7.82
N ARG A 100 6.79 1.85 -6.69
CA ARG A 100 5.91 1.00 -5.87
C ARG A 100 4.49 1.16 -6.33
N SER A 101 3.74 0.07 -6.30
CA SER A 101 2.36 0.05 -6.76
C SER A 101 1.49 -0.82 -5.88
N LYS A 102 0.20 -0.56 -5.93
CA LYS A 102 -0.81 -1.38 -5.26
C LYS A 102 -2.03 -1.48 -6.15
N LYS A 103 -2.55 -2.70 -6.29
CA LYS A 103 -3.76 -2.97 -7.06
C LYS A 103 -4.99 -2.83 -6.17
N TYR A 104 -6.02 -2.20 -6.71
CA TYR A 104 -7.31 -2.01 -6.06
C TYR A 104 -8.43 -2.55 -6.95
N THR A 105 -9.50 -2.95 -6.31
CA THR A 105 -10.71 -3.45 -6.99
C THR A 105 -11.91 -2.68 -6.47
N GLN A 106 -12.73 -2.16 -7.37
CA GLN A 106 -13.97 -1.47 -7.00
C GLN A 106 -15.08 -1.81 -7.99
N THR A 107 -16.31 -1.50 -7.57
CA THR A 107 -17.49 -1.70 -8.40
C THR A 107 -17.80 -0.43 -9.20
N LEU A 108 -18.02 -0.59 -10.48
CA LEU A 108 -18.50 0.47 -11.37
C LEU A 108 -19.88 0.08 -11.88
N GLU A 109 -20.83 0.97 -11.71
CA GLU A 109 -22.18 0.80 -12.23
C GLU A 109 -22.47 1.85 -13.29
N TRP A 110 -22.85 1.39 -14.49
CA TRP A 110 -23.33 2.25 -15.56
C TRP A 110 -24.84 2.28 -15.52
N VAL A 111 -25.43 3.48 -15.48
CA VAL A 111 -26.86 3.66 -15.47
C VAL A 111 -27.30 4.45 -16.71
N HIS A 112 -28.55 4.27 -17.08
CA HIS A 112 -29.11 4.99 -18.21
C HIS A 112 -29.62 6.34 -17.74
N LYS A 113 -29.17 7.41 -18.37
CA LYS A 113 -29.55 8.79 -18.03
C LYS A 113 -31.05 9.01 -18.10
N ASP A 114 -31.70 8.43 -19.09
CA ASP A 114 -33.15 8.58 -19.31
C ASP A 114 -33.97 8.07 -18.13
N LYS A 115 -33.49 7.08 -17.41
CA LYS A 115 -34.15 6.58 -16.20
C LYS A 115 -34.17 7.62 -15.08
N LYS A 116 -33.13 8.42 -14.96
CA LYS A 116 -33.06 9.49 -13.96
C LYS A 116 -34.03 10.61 -14.31
N ILE A 117 -34.13 10.96 -15.57
CA ILE A 117 -34.95 12.05 -16.06
C ILE A 117 -36.42 11.69 -16.02
N GLY A 118 -36.76 10.45 -16.30
CA GLY A 118 -38.11 9.95 -16.33
C GLY A 118 -38.82 9.87 -14.98
N ARG A 119 -38.16 10.31 -13.96
CA ARG A 119 -38.71 10.35 -12.62
C ARG A 119 -39.02 11.78 -12.19
#